data_5c63db74f991a9a8b59a39fa4129ff3b
#
_entry.id   5c63db74f991a9a8b59a39fa4129ff3b
#
_cell.length_a   1.000
_cell.length_b   1.000
_cell.length_c   1.000
_cell.angle_alpha   90.00
_cell.angle_beta   90.00
_cell.angle_gamma   90.00
#
_symmetry.space_group_name_H-M   'P 1'
#
loop_
_entity.id
_entity.type
_entity.pdbx_description
1 polymer ?
#
loop_
_entity_poly.entity_id
_entity_poly.type
_entity_poly.pdbx_seq_one_letter_code
_entity_poly.pdbx_strand_id
1 'polypeptide(L)'
;MMKKLIALIMAMTMMLSLTACGGSKDTNANGTKGDSAVQTDMEYVKEKGTLVVGITEFAPMDYRDENGNWIGFDADLAKKFAKHLGVEVEFVLIDWNNKIFELDGKTIDCVWNGMTLTDEVTSAMSCSNAYCKNAQIVIVPVDKADQYQTVESLSDITFAVEAESAGEKEAKSLELSTTPVLDQASALMEVAAGTSKAAIIDSLMAAAMVGEGTSYADLTYTVELNSEEYGVGFRKGSDLTKELNNFFTEIYADGSMMECAEEYGVHGAIIAQ
;
A
#
# COMPACT_ATOMS: atom_id res chain seq x y z
N MET A 1 -23.32 41.70 -36.15
CA MET A 1 -24.38 41.26 -37.10
C MET A 1 -24.73 39.84 -36.76
N MET A 2 -25.81 39.68 -36.05
CA MET A 2 -27.09 39.02 -36.43
C MET A 2 -26.95 37.47 -36.43
N LYS A 3 -27.49 36.82 -35.34
CA LYS A 3 -28.85 36.26 -35.26
C LYS A 3 -29.01 34.97 -36.10
N LYS A 4 -29.37 33.83 -35.55
CA LYS A 4 -30.61 33.32 -34.92
C LYS A 4 -30.40 31.85 -34.55
N LEU A 5 -30.56 31.35 -33.38
CA LEU A 5 -31.79 30.84 -32.77
C LEU A 5 -32.62 29.88 -33.65
N ILE A 6 -32.62 28.57 -33.37
CA ILE A 6 -33.78 27.69 -33.55
C ILE A 6 -33.81 26.67 -32.42
N ALA A 7 -34.81 26.81 -31.55
CA ALA A 7 -35.28 25.79 -30.63
C ALA A 7 -36.27 24.89 -31.37
N LEU A 8 -36.28 23.59 -31.14
CA LEU A 8 -37.44 22.77 -31.45
C LEU A 8 -37.67 21.75 -30.34
N ILE A 9 -38.75 22.02 -29.65
CA ILE A 9 -39.46 21.17 -28.69
C ILE A 9 -40.20 20.10 -29.51
N MET A 10 -40.16 18.85 -29.07
CA MET A 10 -41.24 17.92 -29.36
C MET A 10 -41.48 16.95 -28.21
N ALA A 11 -42.73 17.02 -27.79
CA ALA A 11 -43.37 16.43 -26.64
C ALA A 11 -43.67 14.91 -26.84
N MET A 12 -43.55 14.16 -25.74
CA MET A 12 -44.62 13.43 -25.06
C MET A 12 -45.60 12.60 -25.93
N THR A 13 -45.52 11.27 -25.81
CA THR A 13 -46.71 10.41 -25.85
C THR A 13 -46.56 9.26 -24.86
N MET A 14 -47.35 9.38 -23.76
CA MET A 14 -47.76 8.25 -22.90
C MET A 14 -48.75 7.39 -23.67
N MET A 15 -48.60 6.07 -23.65
CA MET A 15 -49.74 5.16 -23.83
C MET A 15 -49.76 4.16 -22.67
N LEU A 16 -50.70 4.38 -21.77
CA LEU A 16 -51.23 3.37 -20.88
C LEU A 16 -52.06 2.39 -21.70
N SER A 17 -51.85 1.09 -21.48
CA SER A 17 -52.88 0.09 -21.76
C SER A 17 -52.97 -0.87 -20.56
N LEU A 18 -54.00 -0.63 -19.73
CA LEU A 18 -54.56 -1.63 -18.83
C LEU A 18 -55.40 -2.58 -19.64
N THR A 19 -55.18 -3.87 -19.47
CA THR A 19 -56.21 -4.89 -19.68
C THR A 19 -56.14 -5.89 -18.51
N ALA A 20 -57.26 -5.96 -17.81
CA ALA A 20 -57.49 -6.87 -16.70
C ALA A 20 -58.19 -8.18 -17.17
N CYS A 21 -58.07 -9.16 -16.32
CA CYS A 21 -58.90 -10.35 -16.08
C CYS A 21 -58.62 -11.65 -16.79
N GLY A 22 -58.27 -12.63 -15.95
CA GLY A 22 -59.06 -13.84 -15.83
C GLY A 22 -58.41 -15.16 -16.17
N GLY A 23 -58.22 -16.02 -15.17
CA GLY A 23 -58.16 -17.47 -15.43
C GLY A 23 -56.99 -18.21 -14.76
N SER A 24 -57.27 -18.83 -13.62
CA SER A 24 -56.42 -19.81 -12.93
C SER A 24 -56.05 -20.98 -13.82
N LYS A 25 -54.79 -21.40 -13.73
CA LYS A 25 -54.39 -22.82 -13.65
C LYS A 25 -52.94 -22.96 -13.22
N ASP A 26 -52.72 -23.75 -12.21
CA ASP A 26 -51.46 -24.18 -11.63
C ASP A 26 -50.53 -24.76 -12.72
N THR A 27 -49.33 -24.24 -12.80
CA THR A 27 -48.18 -25.02 -13.26
C THR A 27 -46.93 -24.54 -12.50
N ASN A 28 -46.45 -25.48 -11.73
CA ASN A 28 -45.21 -25.45 -10.97
C ASN A 28 -44.04 -25.08 -11.90
N ALA A 29 -43.62 -23.82 -11.89
CA ALA A 29 -42.35 -23.38 -12.47
C ALA A 29 -41.41 -23.04 -11.33
N ASN A 30 -40.58 -24.02 -11.02
CA ASN A 30 -39.42 -23.90 -10.16
C ASN A 30 -38.45 -22.89 -10.82
N GLY A 31 -38.70 -21.60 -10.58
CA GLY A 31 -37.83 -20.54 -10.96
C GLY A 31 -36.65 -20.52 -9.97
N THR A 32 -35.60 -21.22 -10.31
CA THR A 32 -34.28 -21.02 -9.73
C THR A 32 -33.94 -19.53 -9.94
N LYS A 33 -34.11 -18.71 -8.90
CA LYS A 33 -33.43 -17.44 -8.82
C LYS A 33 -31.95 -17.78 -8.90
N GLY A 34 -31.33 -17.54 -10.02
CA GLY A 34 -29.88 -17.53 -10.12
C GLY A 34 -29.39 -16.51 -9.10
N ASP A 35 -28.87 -16.98 -7.98
CA ASP A 35 -27.97 -16.21 -7.15
C ASP A 35 -26.83 -15.86 -8.10
N SER A 36 -26.78 -14.63 -8.56
CA SER A 36 -25.61 -14.10 -9.22
C SER A 36 -24.53 -14.11 -8.14
N ALA A 37 -23.70 -15.15 -8.12
CA ALA A 37 -22.54 -15.20 -7.24
C ALA A 37 -21.80 -13.87 -7.40
N VAL A 38 -21.57 -13.16 -6.30
CA VAL A 38 -20.78 -11.94 -6.31
C VAL A 38 -19.37 -12.36 -6.75
N GLN A 39 -18.89 -11.75 -7.85
CA GLN A 39 -17.55 -12.00 -8.37
C GLN A 39 -16.51 -11.78 -7.26
N THR A 40 -15.64 -12.75 -7.01
CA THR A 40 -14.56 -12.63 -6.04
C THR A 40 -13.45 -11.72 -6.58
N ASP A 41 -12.58 -11.22 -5.71
CA ASP A 41 -11.44 -10.41 -6.13
C ASP A 41 -10.45 -11.21 -6.99
N MET A 42 -10.26 -12.49 -6.69
CA MET A 42 -9.45 -13.39 -7.51
C MET A 42 -10.01 -13.54 -8.92
N GLU A 43 -11.32 -13.78 -9.05
CA GLU A 43 -11.99 -13.87 -10.35
C GLU A 43 -11.86 -12.55 -11.11
N TYR A 44 -12.06 -11.41 -10.43
CA TYR A 44 -11.91 -10.07 -11.00
C TYR A 44 -10.51 -9.82 -11.55
N VAL A 45 -9.46 -10.12 -10.77
CA VAL A 45 -8.06 -9.94 -11.18
C VAL A 45 -7.69 -10.87 -12.34
N LYS A 46 -8.12 -12.14 -12.31
CA LYS A 46 -7.89 -13.11 -13.39
C LYS A 46 -8.61 -12.75 -14.69
N GLU A 47 -9.84 -12.26 -14.61
CA GLU A 47 -10.60 -11.80 -15.78
C GLU A 47 -9.99 -10.54 -16.40
N LYS A 48 -9.57 -9.61 -15.56
CA LYS A 48 -8.86 -8.39 -15.98
C LYS A 48 -7.47 -8.70 -16.58
N GLY A 49 -6.84 -9.79 -16.16
CA GLY A 49 -5.51 -10.21 -16.61
C GLY A 49 -4.34 -9.45 -15.98
N THR A 50 -4.59 -8.65 -14.95
CA THR A 50 -3.57 -7.78 -14.32
C THR A 50 -3.81 -7.66 -12.82
N LEU A 51 -2.75 -7.81 -12.02
CA LEU A 51 -2.71 -7.44 -10.61
C LEU A 51 -2.15 -6.01 -10.50
N VAL A 52 -2.95 -5.07 -10.04
CA VAL A 52 -2.54 -3.67 -9.85
C VAL A 52 -2.10 -3.46 -8.41
N VAL A 53 -0.83 -3.10 -8.22
CA VAL A 53 -0.19 -2.95 -6.91
C VAL A 53 0.03 -1.47 -6.61
N GLY A 54 -0.54 -0.97 -5.51
CA GLY A 54 -0.32 0.39 -5.02
C GLY A 54 0.96 0.47 -4.19
N ILE A 55 1.85 1.39 -4.56
CA ILE A 55 3.18 1.57 -3.98
C ILE A 55 3.56 3.05 -3.83
N THR A 56 4.60 3.32 -3.04
CA THR A 56 5.38 4.56 -3.03
C THR A 56 6.85 4.27 -3.33
N GLU A 57 7.69 5.27 -3.53
CA GLU A 57 9.16 5.10 -3.61
C GLU A 57 9.71 4.76 -2.23
N PHE A 58 10.05 3.49 -2.05
CA PHE A 58 10.48 2.94 -0.76
C PHE A 58 11.60 1.89 -0.93
N ALA A 59 12.85 2.31 -1.14
CA ALA A 59 13.97 1.37 -1.14
C ALA A 59 14.19 0.78 0.27
N PRO A 60 14.48 -0.54 0.41
CA PRO A 60 14.73 -1.50 -0.64
C PRO A 60 13.50 -2.34 -1.04
N MET A 61 12.29 -1.93 -0.63
CA MET A 61 11.04 -2.67 -0.87
C MET A 61 10.51 -2.45 -2.29
N ASP A 62 10.33 -1.19 -2.70
CA ASP A 62 9.83 -0.77 -4.01
C ASP A 62 10.57 0.49 -4.46
N TYR A 63 11.37 0.40 -5.50
CA TYR A 63 12.10 1.54 -6.05
C TYR A 63 12.45 1.33 -7.52
N ARG A 64 12.96 2.35 -8.19
CA ARG A 64 13.29 2.27 -9.61
C ARG A 64 14.77 2.00 -9.82
N ASP A 65 15.05 1.10 -10.77
CA ASP A 65 16.39 0.93 -11.32
C ASP A 65 16.78 2.09 -12.25
N GLU A 66 18.01 2.08 -12.77
CA GLU A 66 18.52 3.08 -13.70
C GLU A 66 17.73 3.16 -15.03
N ASN A 67 16.97 2.13 -15.37
CA ASN A 67 16.11 2.04 -16.56
C ASN A 67 14.65 2.46 -16.27
N GLY A 68 14.34 2.79 -15.02
CA GLY A 68 13.02 3.17 -14.58
C GLY A 68 12.08 1.98 -14.30
N ASN A 69 12.60 0.75 -14.24
CA ASN A 69 11.80 -0.42 -13.86
C ASN A 69 11.64 -0.48 -12.34
N TRP A 70 10.47 -0.89 -11.89
CA TRP A 70 10.26 -1.19 -10.48
C TRP A 70 11.02 -2.45 -10.08
N ILE A 71 11.82 -2.35 -9.04
CA ILE A 71 12.59 -3.42 -8.39
C ILE A 71 12.46 -3.26 -6.88
N GLY A 72 12.96 -4.23 -6.13
CA GLY A 72 12.89 -4.25 -4.68
C GLY A 72 12.25 -5.53 -4.17
N PHE A 73 12.37 -5.77 -2.89
CA PHE A 73 11.90 -7.01 -2.29
C PHE A 73 10.38 -7.21 -2.50
N ASP A 74 9.58 -6.20 -2.19
CA ASP A 74 8.12 -6.26 -2.37
C ASP A 74 7.73 -6.28 -3.85
N ALA A 75 8.36 -5.43 -4.67
CA ALA A 75 8.11 -5.40 -6.12
C ALA A 75 8.37 -6.75 -6.77
N ASP A 76 9.45 -7.45 -6.41
CA ASP A 76 9.79 -8.74 -7.01
C ASP A 76 8.91 -9.88 -6.47
N LEU A 77 8.51 -9.84 -5.19
CA LEU A 77 7.50 -10.76 -4.68
C LEU A 77 6.13 -10.55 -5.34
N ALA A 78 5.73 -9.30 -5.59
CA ALA A 78 4.49 -8.98 -6.29
C ALA A 78 4.49 -9.49 -7.75
N LYS A 79 5.63 -9.35 -8.46
CA LYS A 79 5.82 -9.96 -9.79
C LYS A 79 5.69 -11.48 -9.77
N LYS A 80 6.33 -12.13 -8.78
CA LYS A 80 6.26 -13.59 -8.59
C LYS A 80 4.81 -14.03 -8.28
N PHE A 81 4.09 -13.28 -7.45
CA PHE A 81 2.68 -13.56 -7.12
C PHE A 81 1.75 -13.36 -8.32
N ALA A 82 1.89 -12.27 -9.09
CA ALA A 82 1.12 -12.08 -10.31
C ALA A 82 1.33 -13.24 -11.29
N LYS A 83 2.59 -13.68 -11.47
CA LYS A 83 2.90 -14.88 -12.27
C LYS A 83 2.25 -16.16 -11.72
N HIS A 84 2.22 -16.34 -10.39
CA HIS A 84 1.53 -17.47 -9.74
C HIS A 84 0.03 -17.44 -10.03
N LEU A 85 -0.60 -16.26 -10.04
CA LEU A 85 -2.01 -16.08 -10.42
C LEU A 85 -2.26 -16.28 -11.93
N GLY A 86 -1.21 -16.23 -12.77
CA GLY A 86 -1.30 -16.30 -14.23
C GLY A 86 -1.72 -14.96 -14.87
N VAL A 87 -1.37 -13.82 -14.25
CA VAL A 87 -1.68 -12.46 -14.72
C VAL A 87 -0.42 -11.62 -14.81
N GLU A 88 -0.52 -10.47 -15.48
CA GLU A 88 0.54 -9.43 -15.47
C GLU A 88 0.50 -8.64 -14.16
N VAL A 89 1.59 -7.94 -13.83
CA VAL A 89 1.65 -6.99 -12.70
C VAL A 89 1.74 -5.57 -13.24
N GLU A 90 1.00 -4.66 -12.60
CA GLU A 90 1.11 -3.21 -12.83
C GLU A 90 1.35 -2.52 -11.49
N PHE A 91 2.35 -1.62 -11.46
CA PHE A 91 2.63 -0.82 -10.27
C PHE A 91 2.11 0.60 -10.45
N VAL A 92 1.33 1.07 -9.49
CA VAL A 92 0.74 2.40 -9.47
C VAL A 92 1.27 3.17 -8.26
N LEU A 93 1.92 4.32 -8.52
CA LEU A 93 2.25 5.25 -7.45
C LEU A 93 0.97 5.84 -6.87
N ILE A 94 0.80 5.68 -5.56
CA ILE A 94 -0.32 6.23 -4.82
C ILE A 94 0.17 7.30 -3.83
N ASP A 95 -0.73 8.19 -3.45
CA ASP A 95 -0.59 8.95 -2.22
C ASP A 95 -0.93 8.02 -1.05
N TRP A 96 0.04 7.80 -0.15
CA TRP A 96 -0.12 6.85 0.95
C TRP A 96 -1.34 7.11 1.83
N ASN A 97 -1.68 8.37 2.00
CA ASN A 97 -2.90 8.80 2.69
C ASN A 97 -4.19 8.27 2.03
N ASN A 98 -4.17 8.00 0.72
CA ASN A 98 -5.32 7.54 -0.03
C ASN A 98 -5.38 6.02 -0.23
N LYS A 99 -4.44 5.24 0.33
CA LYS A 99 -4.31 3.79 0.07
C LYS A 99 -5.60 2.98 0.25
N ILE A 100 -6.38 3.27 1.29
CA ILE A 100 -7.67 2.58 1.55
C ILE A 100 -8.70 2.97 0.48
N PHE A 101 -8.78 4.26 0.15
CA PHE A 101 -9.71 4.78 -0.85
C PHE A 101 -9.41 4.22 -2.26
N GLU A 102 -8.14 4.18 -2.66
CA GLU A 102 -7.70 3.59 -3.93
C GLU A 102 -8.02 2.10 -4.02
N LEU A 103 -7.83 1.37 -2.92
CA LEU A 103 -8.13 -0.04 -2.82
C LEU A 103 -9.64 -0.32 -2.93
N ASP A 104 -10.48 0.41 -2.17
CA ASP A 104 -11.93 0.30 -2.19
C ASP A 104 -12.52 0.72 -3.53
N GLY A 105 -11.92 1.74 -4.16
CA GLY A 105 -12.27 2.24 -5.49
C GLY A 105 -11.87 1.31 -6.65
N LYS A 106 -11.14 0.22 -6.38
CA LYS A 106 -10.58 -0.70 -7.39
C LYS A 106 -9.61 -0.04 -8.37
N THR A 107 -9.00 1.09 -8.01
CA THR A 107 -7.87 1.67 -8.75
C THR A 107 -6.64 0.78 -8.60
N ILE A 108 -6.48 0.17 -7.42
CA ILE A 108 -5.48 -0.85 -7.12
C ILE A 108 -6.16 -2.13 -6.60
N ASP A 109 -5.48 -3.26 -6.68
CA ASP A 109 -5.96 -4.56 -6.18
C ASP A 109 -5.36 -4.90 -4.82
N CYS A 110 -4.16 -4.44 -4.56
CA CYS A 110 -3.52 -4.56 -3.26
C CYS A 110 -2.61 -3.35 -2.97
N VAL A 111 -2.33 -3.16 -1.69
CA VAL A 111 -1.26 -2.28 -1.18
C VAL A 111 -0.12 -3.19 -0.74
N TRP A 112 1.01 -3.11 -1.44
CA TRP A 112 2.18 -3.94 -1.14
C TRP A 112 3.44 -3.07 -1.20
N ASN A 113 3.84 -2.50 -0.07
CA ASN A 113 4.87 -1.47 -0.01
C ASN A 113 5.38 -1.30 1.44
N GLY A 114 5.91 -2.39 2.03
CA GLY A 114 6.33 -2.35 3.42
C GLY A 114 5.24 -1.84 4.36
N MET A 115 3.98 -2.26 4.14
CA MET A 115 2.85 -1.70 4.87
C MET A 115 2.76 -2.25 6.28
N THR A 116 2.93 -1.40 7.28
CA THR A 116 2.77 -1.76 8.70
C THR A 116 1.34 -2.19 9.01
N LEU A 117 1.22 -3.33 9.69
CA LEU A 117 -0.05 -3.92 10.13
C LEU A 117 -0.62 -3.20 11.36
N THR A 118 -0.95 -1.92 11.22
CA THR A 118 -1.60 -1.13 12.28
C THR A 118 -3.05 -1.57 12.51
N ASP A 119 -3.63 -1.22 13.66
CA ASP A 119 -5.05 -1.47 13.96
C ASP A 119 -5.99 -0.88 12.91
N GLU A 120 -5.66 0.31 12.37
CA GLU A 120 -6.42 0.95 11.30
C GLU A 120 -6.39 0.12 10.02
N VAL A 121 -5.19 -0.27 9.57
CA VAL A 121 -5.00 -1.07 8.36
C VAL A 121 -5.71 -2.41 8.47
N THR A 122 -5.51 -3.14 9.56
CA THR A 122 -6.12 -4.47 9.77
C THR A 122 -7.64 -4.42 9.94
N SER A 123 -8.17 -3.27 10.41
CA SER A 123 -9.61 -3.04 10.47
C SER A 123 -10.23 -2.73 9.11
N ALA A 124 -9.53 -1.95 8.27
CA ALA A 124 -10.01 -1.51 6.95
C ALA A 124 -9.80 -2.54 5.84
N MET A 125 -8.71 -3.31 5.90
CA MET A 125 -8.31 -4.24 4.84
C MET A 125 -8.37 -5.71 5.31
N SER A 126 -8.33 -6.64 4.35
CA SER A 126 -7.93 -8.02 4.58
C SER A 126 -6.43 -8.12 4.35
N CYS A 127 -5.66 -8.29 5.43
CA CYS A 127 -4.21 -8.30 5.39
C CYS A 127 -3.66 -9.73 5.33
N SER A 128 -2.53 -9.89 4.64
CA SER A 128 -1.76 -11.12 4.65
C SER A 128 -1.22 -11.43 6.06
N ASN A 129 -0.62 -12.61 6.22
CA ASN A 129 0.31 -12.85 7.32
C ASN A 129 1.41 -11.80 7.29
N ALA A 130 1.96 -11.48 8.46
CA ALA A 130 3.17 -10.68 8.54
C ALA A 130 4.34 -11.42 7.87
N TYR A 131 5.10 -10.73 7.02
CA TYR A 131 6.20 -11.35 6.28
C TYR A 131 7.57 -10.74 6.62
N CYS A 132 7.60 -9.54 7.18
CA CYS A 132 8.83 -8.82 7.47
C CYS A 132 8.70 -7.99 8.75
N LYS A 133 9.78 -7.89 9.54
CA LYS A 133 9.87 -7.01 10.71
C LYS A 133 10.40 -5.65 10.30
N ASN A 134 9.98 -4.63 11.02
CA ASN A 134 10.42 -3.25 10.88
C ASN A 134 10.38 -2.51 12.22
N ALA A 135 10.86 -1.28 12.22
CA ALA A 135 10.72 -0.32 13.31
C ALA A 135 10.64 1.10 12.73
N GLN A 136 9.99 2.00 13.43
CA GLN A 136 10.08 3.43 13.15
C GLN A 136 11.30 4.01 13.85
N ILE A 137 12.16 4.71 13.12
CA ILE A 137 13.41 5.24 13.65
C ILE A 137 13.60 6.72 13.32
N VAL A 138 14.33 7.39 14.18
CA VAL A 138 14.64 8.81 14.05
C VAL A 138 15.91 9.01 13.24
N ILE A 139 15.82 9.80 12.17
CA ILE A 139 16.95 10.23 11.33
C ILE A 139 17.30 11.66 11.61
N VAL A 140 18.59 11.91 11.79
CA VAL A 140 19.18 13.24 12.04
C VAL A 140 20.50 13.41 11.28
N PRO A 141 20.99 14.64 11.07
CA PRO A 141 22.37 14.87 10.62
C PRO A 141 23.37 14.27 11.60
N VAL A 142 24.46 13.69 11.09
CA VAL A 142 25.52 13.03 11.89
C VAL A 142 26.05 13.97 12.98
N ASP A 143 26.26 15.26 12.67
CA ASP A 143 26.78 16.26 13.63
C ASP A 143 25.79 16.65 14.73
N LYS A 144 24.56 16.18 14.68
CA LYS A 144 23.48 16.38 15.67
C LYS A 144 23.13 15.13 16.46
N ALA A 145 23.66 13.98 16.07
CA ALA A 145 23.27 12.68 16.64
C ALA A 145 23.36 12.64 18.17
N ASP A 146 24.43 13.18 18.76
CA ASP A 146 24.63 13.19 20.22
C ASP A 146 23.55 13.96 21.00
N GLN A 147 22.78 14.83 20.33
CA GLN A 147 21.72 15.62 20.95
C GLN A 147 20.39 14.84 21.06
N TYR A 148 20.21 13.77 20.27
CA TYR A 148 18.92 13.10 20.04
C TYR A 148 19.05 11.60 20.25
N GLN A 149 19.45 11.17 21.46
CA GLN A 149 19.71 9.77 21.79
C GLN A 149 18.57 9.10 22.59
N THR A 150 17.58 9.86 23.05
CA THR A 150 16.44 9.34 23.83
C THR A 150 15.14 10.03 23.36
N VAL A 151 14.00 9.39 23.61
CA VAL A 151 12.68 9.95 23.25
C VAL A 151 12.45 11.32 23.89
N GLU A 152 12.90 11.52 25.13
CA GLU A 152 12.76 12.78 25.84
C GLU A 152 13.53 13.93 25.16
N SER A 153 14.65 13.60 24.49
CA SER A 153 15.45 14.61 23.76
C SER A 153 14.81 15.07 22.45
N LEU A 154 13.73 14.43 22.03
CA LEU A 154 13.04 14.70 20.75
C LEU A 154 11.95 15.76 20.86
N SER A 155 11.54 16.17 22.07
CA SER A 155 10.36 17.00 22.34
C SER A 155 10.37 18.39 21.68
N ASP A 156 11.55 18.96 21.44
CA ASP A 156 11.72 20.33 20.96
C ASP A 156 11.99 20.44 19.45
N ILE A 157 11.83 19.34 18.71
CA ILE A 157 12.05 19.32 17.27
C ILE A 157 10.80 18.89 16.50
N THR A 158 10.74 19.28 15.23
CA THR A 158 9.69 18.88 14.31
C THR A 158 10.26 17.90 13.30
N PHE A 159 9.53 16.79 13.06
CA PHE A 159 9.96 15.70 12.19
C PHE A 159 9.26 15.76 10.84
N ALA A 160 10.01 15.60 9.76
CA ALA A 160 9.43 15.24 8.48
C ALA A 160 8.95 13.77 8.54
N VAL A 161 7.72 13.51 8.16
CA VAL A 161 7.10 12.18 8.17
C VAL A 161 6.23 12.00 6.93
N GLU A 162 6.12 10.80 6.39
CA GLU A 162 5.14 10.53 5.36
C GLU A 162 3.72 10.62 5.95
N ALA A 163 2.82 11.33 5.25
CA ALA A 163 1.45 11.56 5.71
C ALA A 163 0.69 10.23 5.91
N GLU A 164 0.02 10.09 7.05
CA GLU A 164 -0.77 8.89 7.44
C GLU A 164 0.05 7.57 7.44
N SER A 165 1.38 7.68 7.57
CA SER A 165 2.28 6.53 7.77
C SER A 165 2.24 6.01 9.21
N ALA A 166 2.87 4.87 9.46
CA ALA A 166 3.13 4.36 10.80
C ALA A 166 4.02 5.34 11.59
N GLY A 167 5.03 5.94 10.92
CA GLY A 167 5.93 6.93 11.53
C GLY A 167 5.20 8.18 12.01
N GLU A 168 4.25 8.70 11.24
CA GLU A 168 3.44 9.84 11.69
C GLU A 168 2.56 9.48 12.89
N LYS A 169 1.98 8.28 12.89
CA LYS A 169 1.15 7.78 14.01
C LYS A 169 1.97 7.57 15.26
N GLU A 170 3.17 7.00 15.14
CA GLU A 170 4.08 6.82 16.27
C GLU A 170 4.51 8.16 16.84
N ALA A 171 4.88 9.13 15.99
CA ALA A 171 5.19 10.49 16.42
C ALA A 171 4.04 11.14 17.19
N LYS A 172 2.81 11.02 16.69
CA LYS A 172 1.60 11.54 17.36
C LYS A 172 1.36 10.86 18.71
N SER A 173 1.61 9.55 18.82
CA SER A 173 1.46 8.79 20.07
C SER A 173 2.43 9.25 21.16
N LEU A 174 3.60 9.70 20.73
CA LEU A 174 4.67 10.23 21.58
C LEU A 174 4.58 11.77 21.77
N GLU A 175 3.49 12.40 21.31
CA GLU A 175 3.26 13.86 21.36
C GLU A 175 4.37 14.69 20.67
N LEU A 176 5.06 14.09 19.67
CA LEU A 176 6.08 14.77 18.89
C LEU A 176 5.45 15.62 17.76
N SER A 177 6.08 16.76 17.46
CA SER A 177 5.63 17.63 16.37
C SER A 177 6.05 17.08 15.01
N THR A 178 5.13 17.07 14.03
CA THR A 178 5.38 16.56 12.68
C THR A 178 5.07 17.58 11.59
N THR A 179 5.77 17.46 10.48
CA THR A 179 5.44 18.07 9.18
C THR A 179 5.25 16.95 8.18
N PRO A 180 4.00 16.68 7.78
CA PRO A 180 3.74 15.63 6.80
C PRO A 180 4.32 15.96 5.43
N VAL A 181 4.92 14.97 4.77
CA VAL A 181 5.44 15.00 3.39
C VAL A 181 4.80 13.88 2.57
N LEU A 182 5.11 13.84 1.26
CA LEU A 182 4.46 12.91 0.33
C LEU A 182 4.85 11.45 0.59
N ASP A 183 6.14 11.20 0.83
CA ASP A 183 6.73 9.88 1.04
C ASP A 183 7.96 9.97 1.95
N GLN A 184 8.47 8.82 2.39
CA GLN A 184 9.63 8.76 3.28
C GLN A 184 10.94 9.21 2.59
N ALA A 185 11.07 9.03 1.29
CA ALA A 185 12.21 9.54 0.53
C ALA A 185 12.24 11.09 0.56
N SER A 186 11.08 11.73 0.45
CA SER A 186 10.92 13.18 0.64
C SER A 186 11.30 13.62 2.05
N ALA A 187 10.96 12.83 3.08
CA ALA A 187 11.37 13.13 4.46
C ALA A 187 12.90 13.13 4.62
N LEU A 188 13.60 12.16 4.02
CA LEU A 188 15.07 12.13 3.99
C LEU A 188 15.66 13.33 3.25
N MET A 189 15.07 13.72 2.10
CA MET A 189 15.51 14.92 1.36
C MET A 189 15.36 16.20 2.16
N GLU A 190 14.27 16.35 2.92
CA GLU A 190 14.05 17.49 3.82
C GLU A 190 15.17 17.62 4.85
N VAL A 191 15.57 16.50 5.49
CA VAL A 191 16.66 16.51 6.48
C VAL A 191 18.00 16.79 5.82
N ALA A 192 18.28 16.15 4.67
CA ALA A 192 19.54 16.37 3.96
C ALA A 192 19.70 17.82 3.44
N ALA A 193 18.58 18.44 3.03
CA ALA A 193 18.54 19.84 2.62
C ALA A 193 18.57 20.85 3.80
N GLY A 194 18.39 20.38 5.06
CA GLY A 194 18.33 21.21 6.26
C GLY A 194 17.02 21.99 6.40
N THR A 195 15.98 21.64 5.65
CA THR A 195 14.63 22.22 5.77
C THR A 195 13.87 21.62 6.94
N SER A 196 14.11 20.34 7.25
CA SER A 196 13.68 19.68 8.48
C SER A 196 14.88 19.29 9.35
N LYS A 197 14.71 19.30 10.68
CA LYS A 197 15.79 18.96 11.60
C LYS A 197 16.00 17.45 11.74
N ALA A 198 14.93 16.70 11.57
CA ALA A 198 14.89 15.27 11.72
C ALA A 198 13.76 14.67 10.87
N ALA A 199 13.79 13.36 10.66
CA ALA A 199 12.70 12.58 10.08
C ALA A 199 12.40 11.36 10.94
N ILE A 200 11.20 10.80 10.80
CA ILE A 200 10.87 9.45 11.27
C ILE A 200 10.52 8.63 10.04
N ILE A 201 11.24 7.55 9.85
CA ILE A 201 11.10 6.62 8.72
C ILE A 201 11.25 5.18 9.17
N ASP A 202 10.97 4.28 8.25
CA ASP A 202 11.16 2.85 8.44
C ASP A 202 12.65 2.46 8.52
N SER A 203 12.98 1.57 9.44
CA SER A 203 14.34 1.10 9.68
C SER A 203 14.96 0.42 8.47
N LEU A 204 14.16 -0.28 7.65
CA LEU A 204 14.63 -0.93 6.43
C LEU A 204 15.03 0.10 5.35
N MET A 205 14.27 1.19 5.20
CA MET A 205 14.68 2.30 4.33
C MET A 205 15.96 2.96 4.84
N ALA A 206 16.05 3.20 6.14
CA ALA A 206 17.24 3.79 6.71
C ALA A 206 18.49 2.90 6.49
N ALA A 207 18.36 1.60 6.68
CA ALA A 207 19.46 0.66 6.44
C ALA A 207 19.95 0.68 4.98
N ALA A 208 19.06 0.93 4.02
CA ALA A 208 19.41 1.00 2.60
C ALA A 208 19.95 2.37 2.17
N MET A 209 19.51 3.47 2.78
CA MET A 209 19.72 4.82 2.25
C MET A 209 20.53 5.76 3.16
N VAL A 210 20.72 5.43 4.44
CA VAL A 210 21.33 6.33 5.44
C VAL A 210 22.65 5.78 5.94
N GLY A 211 23.67 6.64 6.02
CA GLY A 211 25.00 6.30 6.55
C GLY A 211 26.09 6.23 5.48
N GLU A 212 27.30 5.97 5.91
CA GLU A 212 28.47 5.95 5.01
C GLU A 212 28.30 4.95 3.87
N GLY A 213 28.59 5.41 2.64
CA GLY A 213 28.47 4.61 1.43
C GLY A 213 27.07 4.54 0.82
N THR A 214 26.10 5.22 1.40
CA THR A 214 24.71 5.30 0.90
C THR A 214 24.40 6.67 0.29
N SER A 215 23.14 6.85 -0.16
CA SER A 215 22.68 8.13 -0.73
C SER A 215 22.69 9.29 0.27
N TYR A 216 22.59 9.02 1.56
CA TYR A 216 22.56 10.04 2.62
C TYR A 216 23.67 9.78 3.67
N ALA A 217 24.92 9.89 3.22
CA ALA A 217 26.11 9.63 4.04
C ALA A 217 26.26 10.57 5.24
N ASP A 218 25.69 11.79 5.17
CA ASP A 218 25.75 12.80 6.23
C ASP A 218 24.58 12.68 7.23
N LEU A 219 23.70 11.69 7.04
CA LEU A 219 22.62 11.38 7.97
C LEU A 219 22.92 10.10 8.77
N THR A 220 22.29 9.98 9.92
CA THR A 220 22.35 8.79 10.77
C THR A 220 21.04 8.58 11.51
N TYR A 221 20.81 7.38 12.01
CA TYR A 221 19.70 7.10 12.92
C TYR A 221 20.14 7.15 14.38
N THR A 222 19.20 7.45 15.29
CA THR A 222 19.49 7.58 16.72
C THR A 222 18.54 6.78 17.60
N VAL A 223 17.24 6.99 17.51
CA VAL A 223 16.23 6.38 18.39
C VAL A 223 15.34 5.45 17.58
N GLU A 224 15.21 4.21 18.05
CA GLU A 224 14.14 3.30 17.62
C GLU A 224 12.91 3.56 18.48
N LEU A 225 11.78 3.86 17.85
CA LEU A 225 10.57 4.28 18.54
C LEU A 225 9.64 3.11 18.87
N ASN A 226 9.59 2.11 17.99
CA ASN A 226 8.72 0.94 18.14
C ASN A 226 9.33 -0.33 17.49
N SER A 227 8.57 -1.40 17.50
CA SER A 227 8.79 -2.60 16.68
C SER A 227 7.47 -2.95 16.02
N GLU A 228 7.49 -3.24 14.72
CA GLU A 228 6.30 -3.45 13.90
C GLU A 228 6.53 -4.54 12.84
N GLU A 229 5.47 -4.91 12.14
CA GLU A 229 5.50 -5.96 11.13
C GLU A 229 4.79 -5.48 9.86
N TYR A 230 5.29 -5.92 8.69
CA TYR A 230 4.70 -5.63 7.40
C TYR A 230 3.77 -6.74 6.94
N GLY A 231 2.71 -6.35 6.26
CA GLY A 231 1.80 -7.21 5.54
C GLY A 231 1.29 -6.56 4.26
N VAL A 232 0.62 -7.35 3.43
CA VAL A 232 -0.01 -6.88 2.18
C VAL A 232 -1.51 -6.70 2.42
N GLY A 233 -2.05 -5.54 2.01
CA GLY A 233 -3.45 -5.22 2.17
C GLY A 233 -4.27 -5.46 0.90
N PHE A 234 -5.38 -6.16 1.04
CA PHE A 234 -6.40 -6.35 0.00
C PHE A 234 -7.72 -5.75 0.46
N ARG A 235 -8.66 -5.58 -0.47
CA ARG A 235 -10.04 -5.17 -0.12
C ARG A 235 -10.62 -6.08 0.97
N LYS A 236 -11.42 -5.51 1.84
CA LYS A 236 -12.03 -6.26 2.94
C LYS A 236 -12.84 -7.44 2.42
N GLY A 237 -12.52 -8.64 2.91
CA GLY A 237 -13.14 -9.90 2.48
C GLY A 237 -12.57 -10.51 1.21
N SER A 238 -11.47 -9.97 0.66
CA SER A 238 -10.81 -10.49 -0.53
C SER A 238 -10.27 -11.91 -0.32
N ASP A 239 -10.52 -12.79 -1.28
CA ASP A 239 -10.00 -14.16 -1.33
C ASP A 239 -8.51 -14.21 -1.75
N LEU A 240 -7.99 -13.14 -2.36
CA LEU A 240 -6.57 -13.00 -2.67
C LEU A 240 -5.67 -13.07 -1.42
N THR A 241 -6.18 -12.63 -0.26
CA THR A 241 -5.44 -12.69 1.02
C THR A 241 -5.01 -14.13 1.36
N LYS A 242 -5.95 -15.08 1.24
CA LYS A 242 -5.65 -16.49 1.49
C LYS A 242 -4.67 -17.06 0.48
N GLU A 243 -4.83 -16.67 -0.78
CA GLU A 243 -3.96 -17.14 -1.86
C GLU A 243 -2.54 -16.63 -1.68
N LEU A 244 -2.38 -15.35 -1.28
CA LEU A 244 -1.06 -14.79 -1.00
C LEU A 244 -0.39 -15.49 0.20
N ASN A 245 -1.13 -15.81 1.26
CA ASN A 245 -0.57 -16.53 2.40
C ASN A 245 -0.10 -17.95 2.01
N ASN A 246 -0.83 -18.64 1.14
CA ASN A 246 -0.39 -19.92 0.58
C ASN A 246 0.89 -19.74 -0.24
N PHE A 247 0.93 -18.74 -1.09
CA PHE A 247 2.10 -18.41 -1.90
C PHE A 247 3.32 -18.07 -1.01
N PHE A 248 3.16 -17.27 0.04
CA PHE A 248 4.25 -17.00 0.99
C PHE A 248 4.79 -18.27 1.62
N THR A 249 3.90 -19.18 2.05
CA THR A 249 4.30 -20.48 2.60
C THR A 249 5.12 -21.30 1.58
N GLU A 250 4.71 -21.33 0.32
CA GLU A 250 5.41 -22.03 -0.75
C GLU A 250 6.82 -21.48 -1.00
N ILE A 251 6.93 -20.16 -1.23
CA ILE A 251 8.21 -19.51 -1.56
C ILE A 251 9.16 -19.38 -0.36
N TYR A 252 8.63 -19.45 0.87
CA TYR A 252 9.45 -19.56 2.06
C TYR A 252 10.02 -20.96 2.21
N ALA A 253 9.21 -22.00 1.98
CA ALA A 253 9.61 -23.40 2.09
C ALA A 253 10.60 -23.82 1.01
N ASP A 254 10.52 -23.29 -0.21
CA ASP A 254 11.45 -23.57 -1.31
C ASP A 254 12.71 -22.68 -1.28
N GLY A 255 12.78 -21.69 -0.39
CA GLY A 255 13.90 -20.79 -0.18
C GLY A 255 13.90 -19.54 -1.08
N SER A 256 13.03 -19.45 -2.08
CA SER A 256 13.03 -18.35 -3.05
C SER A 256 12.63 -16.98 -2.46
N MET A 257 11.92 -16.97 -1.32
CA MET A 257 11.69 -15.76 -0.54
C MET A 257 12.99 -15.26 0.10
N MET A 258 13.76 -16.17 0.69
CA MET A 258 15.03 -15.81 1.34
C MET A 258 16.10 -15.40 0.32
N GLU A 259 16.16 -16.04 -0.84
CA GLU A 259 17.06 -15.62 -1.93
C GLU A 259 16.74 -14.18 -2.38
N CYS A 260 15.46 -13.86 -2.54
CA CYS A 260 15.03 -12.50 -2.86
C CYS A 260 15.39 -11.51 -1.73
N ALA A 261 15.19 -11.90 -0.48
CA ALA A 261 15.52 -11.07 0.69
C ALA A 261 17.03 -10.80 0.83
N GLU A 262 17.87 -11.76 0.48
CA GLU A 262 19.34 -11.61 0.44
C GLU A 262 19.77 -10.61 -0.64
N GLU A 263 19.14 -10.66 -1.84
CA GLU A 263 19.41 -9.74 -2.94
C GLU A 263 19.21 -8.27 -2.53
N TYR A 264 18.16 -8.00 -1.75
CA TYR A 264 17.81 -6.66 -1.30
C TYR A 264 18.29 -6.32 0.13
N GLY A 265 19.04 -7.23 0.79
CA GLY A 265 19.64 -7.00 2.10
C GLY A 265 18.64 -7.02 3.27
N VAL A 266 17.42 -7.53 3.07
CA VAL A 266 16.35 -7.57 4.10
C VAL A 266 16.19 -8.94 4.76
N HIS A 267 17.05 -9.91 4.45
CA HIS A 267 16.92 -11.30 4.93
C HIS A 267 16.86 -11.44 6.46
N GLY A 268 17.53 -10.54 7.20
CA GLY A 268 17.52 -10.53 8.67
C GLY A 268 16.17 -10.12 9.28
N ALA A 269 15.28 -9.53 8.49
CA ALA A 269 13.97 -9.05 8.92
C ALA A 269 12.82 -10.00 8.54
N ILE A 270 13.06 -11.03 7.72
CA ILE A 270 12.02 -11.95 7.23
C ILE A 270 11.41 -12.75 8.37
N ILE A 271 10.10 -12.86 8.37
CA ILE A 271 9.31 -13.68 9.29
C ILE A 271 9.02 -15.02 8.63
N ALA A 272 9.18 -16.11 9.37
CA ALA A 272 8.85 -17.47 8.90
C ALA A 272 7.35 -17.58 8.55
N GLN A 273 7.05 -18.26 7.42
CA GLN A 273 5.70 -18.40 6.88
C GLN A 273 5.13 -19.82 7.11
#